data_224096de7669f70251b8dd2cfd219b52
#
_entry.id   224096de7669f70251b8dd2cfd219b52
#
_cell.length_a   1.000
_cell.length_b   1.000
_cell.length_c   1.000
_cell.angle_alpha   90.00
_cell.angle_beta   90.00
_cell.angle_gamma   90.00
#
_symmetry.space_group_name_H-M   'P 1'
#
loop_
_entity.id
_entity.type
_entity.pdbx_description
1 polymer ?
#
loop_
_entity_poly.entity_id
_entity_poly.type
_entity_poly.pdbx_seq_one_letter_code
_entity_poly.pdbx_strand_id
1 'polypeptide(L)'
;SFAECMADALPLRETAARVGVSLYTAWFMRMRVCEVMALRTPDCRPGTFHVDGTLVMGSLKGNLGRSGILGLPRPRHRNGRDGRRASRGRSKEWVVVECGVNELGDCFCDVCGRGSAGAGELSVELAARIPAGSAVVTDGHKSYGFAARGYRHAEVDARDPSSGDINMVNALHSRLKAFLRRFNGVSTRRLQRYLDWFRYAEAFKGGGMDGRERLFMHEAEGRYWKTRRLTHLECGDAMVYWTRQIADMSTVV
;
A
#
# COMPACT_ATOMS: atom_id res chain seq x y z
N SER A 1 -18.56 17.81 5.67
CA SER A 1 -18.98 16.39 5.70
C SER A 1 -17.79 15.45 5.88
N PHE A 2 -18.04 14.19 6.19
CA PHE A 2 -16.99 13.18 6.28
C PHE A 2 -16.34 12.89 4.91
N ALA A 3 -17.14 12.86 3.85
CA ALA A 3 -16.66 12.69 2.48
C ALA A 3 -15.64 13.77 2.06
N GLU A 4 -15.86 15.03 2.45
CA GLU A 4 -14.89 16.10 2.24
C GLU A 4 -13.55 15.81 2.93
N CYS A 5 -13.60 15.37 4.21
CA CYS A 5 -12.40 15.01 4.94
C CYS A 5 -11.62 13.88 4.27
N MET A 6 -12.32 12.93 3.65
CA MET A 6 -11.70 11.86 2.88
C MET A 6 -11.12 12.36 1.56
N ALA A 7 -11.84 13.19 0.81
CA ALA A 7 -11.36 13.78 -0.43
C ALA A 7 -10.10 14.65 -0.20
N ASP A 8 -10.08 15.41 0.90
CA ASP A 8 -8.95 16.26 1.30
C ASP A 8 -7.80 15.46 1.96
N ALA A 9 -7.97 14.15 2.17
CA ALA A 9 -7.03 13.27 2.85
C ALA A 9 -6.60 13.80 4.24
N LEU A 10 -7.56 14.29 5.04
CA LEU A 10 -7.29 14.85 6.35
C LEU A 10 -6.82 13.80 7.37
N PRO A 11 -5.94 14.17 8.31
CA PRO A 11 -5.59 13.33 9.46
C PRO A 11 -6.83 12.95 10.29
N LEU A 12 -6.77 11.80 10.96
CA LEU A 12 -7.94 11.25 11.66
C LEU A 12 -8.46 12.15 12.78
N ARG A 13 -7.55 12.79 13.53
CA ARG A 13 -7.94 13.71 14.63
C ARG A 13 -8.67 14.93 14.11
N GLU A 14 -8.19 15.48 13.02
CA GLU A 14 -8.80 16.63 12.36
C GLU A 14 -10.18 16.26 11.76
N THR A 15 -10.27 15.09 11.13
CA THR A 15 -11.54 14.52 10.64
C THR A 15 -12.54 14.38 11.78
N ALA A 16 -12.15 13.79 12.91
CA ALA A 16 -13.01 13.59 14.07
C ALA A 16 -13.54 14.91 14.62
N ALA A 17 -12.65 15.91 14.78
CA ALA A 17 -13.02 17.25 15.23
C ALA A 17 -13.98 17.95 14.26
N ARG A 18 -13.69 17.92 12.95
CA ARG A 18 -14.48 18.57 11.91
C ARG A 18 -15.88 17.98 11.76
N VAL A 19 -16.03 16.68 12.00
CA VAL A 19 -17.30 15.96 11.85
C VAL A 19 -18.08 15.89 13.18
N GLY A 20 -17.43 16.19 14.32
CA GLY A 20 -18.05 16.15 15.64
C GLY A 20 -18.28 14.73 16.18
N VAL A 21 -17.38 13.79 15.88
CA VAL A 21 -17.47 12.39 16.33
C VAL A 21 -16.25 11.97 17.13
N SER A 22 -16.35 10.84 17.85
CA SER A 22 -15.18 10.27 18.54
C SER A 22 -14.09 9.86 17.55
N LEU A 23 -12.83 9.84 18.00
CA LEU A 23 -11.70 9.38 17.20
C LEU A 23 -11.91 7.94 16.69
N TYR A 24 -12.50 7.07 17.53
CA TYR A 24 -12.80 5.70 17.17
C TYR A 24 -13.87 5.64 16.07
N THR A 25 -14.94 6.43 16.19
CA THR A 25 -16.01 6.53 15.19
C THR A 25 -15.45 7.02 13.87
N ALA A 26 -14.64 8.09 13.88
CA ALA A 26 -14.01 8.62 12.67
C ALA A 26 -13.10 7.57 12.01
N TRP A 27 -12.33 6.81 12.81
CA TRP A 27 -11.50 5.72 12.31
C TRP A 27 -12.33 4.61 11.67
N PHE A 28 -13.42 4.23 12.34
CA PHE A 28 -14.32 3.20 11.84
C PHE A 28 -14.97 3.61 10.50
N MET A 29 -15.48 4.83 10.42
CA MET A 29 -16.04 5.39 9.19
C MET A 29 -14.98 5.40 8.07
N ARG A 30 -13.74 5.85 8.37
CA ARG A 30 -12.64 5.85 7.40
C ARG A 30 -12.39 4.47 6.81
N MET A 31 -12.32 3.43 7.63
CA MET A 31 -12.11 2.06 7.15
C MET A 31 -13.24 1.61 6.21
N ARG A 32 -14.46 2.01 6.49
CA ARG A 32 -15.62 1.73 5.63
C ARG A 32 -15.52 2.43 4.28
N VAL A 33 -15.19 3.70 4.30
CA VAL A 33 -15.03 4.47 3.05
C VAL A 33 -13.88 3.93 2.22
N CYS A 34 -12.76 3.56 2.82
CA CYS A 34 -11.66 2.90 2.09
C CYS A 34 -12.12 1.58 1.42
N GLU A 35 -13.06 0.86 2.04
CA GLU A 35 -13.62 -0.36 1.45
C GLU A 35 -14.46 -0.06 0.20
N VAL A 36 -15.28 0.99 0.26
CA VAL A 36 -16.02 1.48 -0.90
C VAL A 36 -15.07 1.92 -2.01
N MET A 37 -14.03 2.67 -1.65
CA MET A 37 -13.00 3.11 -2.60
C MET A 37 -12.32 1.92 -3.30
N ALA A 38 -11.94 0.87 -2.57
CA ALA A 38 -11.35 -0.34 -3.14
C ALA A 38 -12.25 -1.01 -4.17
N LEU A 39 -13.57 -1.06 -3.88
CA LEU A 39 -14.56 -1.68 -4.76
C LEU A 39 -14.92 -0.82 -5.98
N ARG A 40 -14.76 0.49 -5.88
CA ARG A 40 -15.13 1.46 -6.93
C ARG A 40 -13.96 1.94 -7.77
N THR A 41 -12.73 1.61 -7.39
CA THR A 41 -11.58 1.87 -8.24
C THR A 41 -11.65 0.93 -9.45
N PRO A 42 -11.66 1.46 -10.66
CA PRO A 42 -11.69 0.63 -11.86
C PRO A 42 -10.43 -0.24 -11.97
N ASP A 43 -10.58 -1.37 -12.65
CA ASP A 43 -9.43 -2.19 -13.02
C ASP A 43 -8.54 -1.47 -14.02
N CYS A 44 -7.27 -1.81 -14.02
CA CYS A 44 -6.33 -1.26 -14.99
C CYS A 44 -6.68 -1.71 -16.40
N ARG A 45 -6.59 -0.79 -17.36
CA ARG A 45 -6.71 -1.09 -18.80
C ARG A 45 -5.39 -1.64 -19.33
N PRO A 46 -5.42 -2.44 -20.41
CA PRO A 46 -4.19 -2.88 -21.08
C PRO A 46 -3.31 -1.71 -21.51
N GLY A 47 -2.00 -1.88 -21.38
CA GLY A 47 -1.03 -0.84 -21.72
C GLY A 47 0.39 -1.24 -21.39
N THR A 48 1.30 -0.29 -21.38
CA THR A 48 2.69 -0.48 -20.96
C THR A 48 2.85 -0.03 -19.51
N PHE A 49 3.00 -0.98 -18.60
CA PHE A 49 3.15 -0.72 -17.18
C PHE A 49 4.60 -0.54 -16.79
N HIS A 50 4.93 0.59 -16.19
CA HIS A 50 6.17 0.80 -15.45
C HIS A 50 5.96 0.31 -14.03
N VAL A 51 6.74 -0.67 -13.60
CA VAL A 51 6.55 -1.40 -12.33
C VAL A 51 7.82 -1.34 -11.50
N ASP A 52 7.69 -0.99 -10.24
CA ASP A 52 8.78 -1.03 -9.26
C ASP A 52 8.22 -1.07 -7.83
N GLY A 53 8.99 -1.70 -6.93
CA GLY A 53 8.66 -1.82 -5.52
C GLY A 53 9.16 -0.65 -4.68
N THR A 54 8.29 -0.05 -3.87
CA THR A 54 8.72 0.94 -2.88
C THR A 54 8.60 0.41 -1.46
N LEU A 55 9.34 1.03 -0.53
CA LEU A 55 9.39 0.61 0.86
C LEU A 55 8.62 1.57 1.77
N VAL A 56 7.76 1.00 2.59
CA VAL A 56 7.05 1.69 3.66
C VAL A 56 7.47 1.10 5.01
N MET A 57 7.82 1.95 5.98
CA MET A 57 8.21 1.46 7.30
C MET A 57 7.03 0.79 8.00
N GLY A 58 7.25 -0.41 8.53
CA GLY A 58 6.29 -1.12 9.36
C GLY A 58 5.90 -0.32 10.61
N SER A 59 4.63 -0.30 10.96
CA SER A 59 4.09 0.49 12.07
C SER A 59 3.03 -0.28 12.84
N LEU A 60 3.14 -0.24 14.18
CA LEU A 60 2.12 -0.74 15.12
C LEU A 60 1.14 0.34 15.56
N LYS A 61 1.00 1.42 14.82
CA LYS A 61 0.09 2.51 15.19
C LYS A 61 -1.31 1.98 15.56
N GLY A 62 -1.83 2.40 16.71
CA GLY A 62 -3.07 1.88 17.27
C GLY A 62 -2.94 0.60 18.10
N ASN A 63 -1.76 -0.04 18.13
CA ASN A 63 -1.47 -1.24 18.94
C ASN A 63 -0.15 -1.12 19.72
N LEU A 64 0.25 0.08 20.08
CA LEU A 64 1.52 0.34 20.75
C LEU A 64 1.66 -0.37 22.10
N GLY A 65 0.55 -0.61 22.82
CA GLY A 65 0.54 -1.37 24.06
C GLY A 65 0.93 -2.85 23.91
N ARG A 66 0.91 -3.37 22.68
CA ARG A 66 1.34 -4.75 22.35
C ARG A 66 2.77 -4.81 21.80
N SER A 67 3.46 -3.68 21.71
CA SER A 67 4.80 -3.62 21.12
C SER A 67 5.83 -4.47 21.89
N GLY A 68 5.70 -4.55 23.21
CA GLY A 68 6.54 -5.42 24.05
C GLY A 68 6.30 -6.91 23.81
N ILE A 69 5.05 -7.31 23.62
CA ILE A 69 4.65 -8.70 23.33
C ILE A 69 5.11 -9.12 21.92
N LEU A 70 5.08 -8.19 20.98
CA LEU A 70 5.44 -8.45 19.59
C LEU A 70 6.94 -8.40 19.34
N GLY A 71 7.74 -8.08 20.34
CA GLY A 71 9.21 -8.08 20.27
C GLY A 71 9.77 -7.25 19.11
N LEU A 72 9.03 -6.20 18.69
CA LEU A 72 9.43 -5.39 17.57
C LEU A 72 10.55 -4.44 17.96
N PRO A 73 11.80 -4.70 17.56
CA PRO A 73 12.79 -3.69 17.63
C PRO A 73 12.31 -2.53 16.75
N ARG A 74 12.27 -1.34 17.31
CA ARG A 74 12.21 -0.13 16.52
C ARG A 74 13.63 0.12 15.99
N PRO A 75 13.95 -0.14 14.74
CA PRO A 75 15.21 0.28 14.21
C PRO A 75 15.16 1.78 14.02
N ARG A 76 15.63 2.50 14.96
CA ARG A 76 15.83 3.95 14.80
C ARG A 76 17.12 4.27 14.06
N HIS A 77 18.06 3.34 13.97
CA HIS A 77 19.37 3.56 13.41
C HIS A 77 19.88 2.32 12.68
N ARG A 78 20.67 2.58 11.63
CA ARG A 78 21.38 1.61 10.79
C ARG A 78 22.30 0.68 11.58
N ASN A 79 22.75 1.14 12.76
CA ASN A 79 23.47 0.35 13.74
C ASN A 79 22.56 0.26 14.97
N GLY A 80 22.04 -0.93 15.25
CA GLY A 80 21.18 -1.17 16.41
C GLY A 80 21.85 -0.66 17.70
N ARG A 81 21.04 -0.18 18.66
CA ARG A 81 21.50 0.28 19.98
C ARG A 81 22.25 -0.81 20.76
N ASP A 82 22.09 -2.06 20.37
CA ASP A 82 22.59 -3.26 21.04
C ASP A 82 23.92 -3.74 20.46
N GLY A 83 24.62 -2.94 19.65
CA GLY A 83 25.90 -3.31 19.04
C GLY A 83 25.84 -4.48 18.04
N ARG A 84 24.66 -5.01 17.76
CA ARG A 84 24.47 -6.08 16.78
C ARG A 84 24.65 -5.52 15.36
N ARG A 85 25.53 -6.12 14.57
CA ARG A 85 25.68 -5.79 13.16
C ARG A 85 24.34 -5.98 12.45
N ALA A 86 23.89 -4.96 11.72
CA ALA A 86 22.76 -5.09 10.82
C ALA A 86 22.98 -6.28 9.89
N SER A 87 21.99 -7.15 9.76
CA SER A 87 22.05 -8.25 8.79
C SER A 87 22.18 -7.69 7.37
N ARG A 88 22.92 -8.39 6.50
CA ARG A 88 23.01 -8.02 5.08
C ARG A 88 21.60 -8.09 4.46
N GLY A 89 21.28 -7.12 3.62
CA GLY A 89 19.98 -7.05 2.94
C GLY A 89 19.01 -6.05 3.57
N ARG A 90 17.81 -5.99 3.01
CA ARG A 90 16.74 -5.12 3.50
C ARG A 90 16.13 -5.72 4.77
N SER A 91 15.98 -4.90 5.81
CA SER A 91 15.36 -5.33 7.07
C SER A 91 13.89 -5.72 6.85
N LYS A 92 13.44 -6.79 7.52
CA LYS A 92 12.02 -7.23 7.52
C LYS A 92 11.05 -6.24 8.16
N GLU A 93 11.54 -5.14 8.69
CA GLU A 93 10.74 -4.03 9.22
C GLU A 93 10.13 -3.16 8.11
N TRP A 94 10.71 -3.21 6.94
CA TRP A 94 10.16 -2.57 5.76
C TRP A 94 9.09 -3.44 5.12
N VAL A 95 7.97 -2.84 4.81
CA VAL A 95 6.90 -3.42 3.99
C VAL A 95 7.17 -3.03 2.55
N VAL A 96 7.19 -4.03 1.69
CA VAL A 96 7.30 -3.82 0.24
C VAL A 96 5.90 -3.52 -0.29
N VAL A 97 5.77 -2.39 -0.96
CA VAL A 97 4.58 -2.01 -1.71
C VAL A 97 4.96 -2.04 -3.18
N GLU A 98 4.38 -2.98 -3.91
CA GLU A 98 4.53 -3.06 -5.35
C GLU A 98 3.63 -2.04 -6.01
N CYS A 99 4.18 -1.27 -6.94
CA CYS A 99 3.46 -0.22 -7.65
C CYS A 99 3.65 -0.37 -9.15
N GLY A 100 2.59 -0.12 -9.89
CA GLY A 100 2.67 -0.03 -11.34
C GLY A 100 1.77 1.08 -11.87
N VAL A 101 2.17 1.66 -12.97
CA VAL A 101 1.41 2.71 -13.66
C VAL A 101 1.61 2.60 -15.17
N ASN A 102 0.53 2.73 -15.93
CA ASN A 102 0.60 2.73 -17.41
C ASN A 102 0.51 4.15 -17.97
N GLU A 103 0.68 4.27 -19.26
CA GLU A 103 0.60 5.53 -20.02
C GLU A 103 -0.78 6.19 -19.98
N LEU A 104 -1.83 5.44 -19.63
CA LEU A 104 -3.20 5.94 -19.46
C LEU A 104 -3.44 6.53 -18.07
N GLY A 105 -2.45 6.41 -17.15
CA GLY A 105 -2.55 6.84 -15.78
C GLY A 105 -3.22 5.81 -14.85
N ASP A 106 -3.61 4.63 -15.35
CA ASP A 106 -4.10 3.56 -14.48
C ASP A 106 -2.96 3.04 -13.63
N CYS A 107 -3.21 2.88 -12.33
CA CYS A 107 -2.17 2.45 -11.42
C CYS A 107 -2.65 1.43 -10.39
N PHE A 108 -1.71 0.71 -9.82
CA PHE A 108 -1.91 -0.12 -8.65
C PHE A 108 -0.80 0.11 -7.61
N CYS A 109 -1.12 -0.13 -6.35
CA CYS A 109 -0.20 -0.09 -5.24
C CYS A 109 -0.65 -1.13 -4.22
N ASP A 110 0.08 -2.21 -4.07
CA ASP A 110 -0.34 -3.32 -3.23
C ASP A 110 0.79 -3.80 -2.30
N VAL A 111 0.41 -4.22 -1.10
CA VAL A 111 1.37 -4.79 -0.14
C VAL A 111 1.79 -6.16 -0.64
N CYS A 112 3.05 -6.30 -1.03
CA CYS A 112 3.59 -7.52 -1.63
C CYS A 112 4.42 -8.37 -0.66
N GLY A 113 5.06 -7.77 0.35
CA GLY A 113 5.89 -8.55 1.26
C GLY A 113 6.61 -7.72 2.32
N ARG A 114 7.61 -8.32 2.95
CA ARG A 114 8.47 -7.67 3.96
C ARG A 114 9.95 -7.85 3.67
N GLY A 115 10.70 -6.74 3.78
CA GLY A 115 12.13 -6.69 3.47
C GLY A 115 12.39 -6.76 1.98
N SER A 116 12.03 -7.85 1.34
CA SER A 116 12.07 -8.06 -0.11
C SER A 116 10.84 -8.84 -0.53
N ALA A 117 10.34 -8.59 -1.73
CA ALA A 117 9.32 -9.41 -2.35
C ALA A 117 10.00 -10.56 -3.12
N GLY A 118 9.48 -11.77 -2.96
CA GLY A 118 9.92 -12.92 -3.75
C GLY A 118 9.33 -12.89 -5.16
N ALA A 119 10.00 -13.57 -6.09
CA ALA A 119 9.55 -13.61 -7.48
C ALA A 119 8.13 -14.22 -7.63
N GLY A 120 7.77 -15.18 -6.77
CA GLY A 120 6.42 -15.76 -6.74
C GLY A 120 5.37 -14.78 -6.25
N GLU A 121 5.65 -14.02 -5.20
CA GLU A 121 4.74 -12.98 -4.68
C GLU A 121 4.50 -11.90 -5.73
N LEU A 122 5.57 -11.42 -6.38
CA LEU A 122 5.49 -10.46 -7.49
C LEU A 122 4.67 -11.01 -8.66
N SER A 123 4.88 -12.27 -9.05
CA SER A 123 4.14 -12.88 -10.17
C SER A 123 2.64 -12.91 -9.91
N VAL A 124 2.22 -13.26 -8.70
CA VAL A 124 0.79 -13.28 -8.30
C VAL A 124 0.22 -11.86 -8.35
N GLU A 125 0.96 -10.88 -7.86
CA GLU A 125 0.52 -9.48 -7.83
C GLU A 125 0.39 -8.90 -9.23
N LEU A 126 1.40 -9.08 -10.08
CA LEU A 126 1.34 -8.62 -11.48
C LEU A 126 0.16 -9.25 -12.23
N ALA A 127 -0.04 -10.56 -12.06
CA ALA A 127 -1.16 -11.27 -12.70
C ALA A 127 -2.54 -10.78 -12.22
N ALA A 128 -2.65 -10.34 -10.96
CA ALA A 128 -3.88 -9.81 -10.40
C ALA A 128 -4.21 -8.38 -10.88
N ARG A 129 -3.18 -7.60 -11.29
CA ARG A 129 -3.32 -6.16 -11.56
C ARG A 129 -3.12 -5.76 -13.01
N ILE A 130 -2.27 -6.46 -13.71
CA ILE A 130 -1.91 -6.12 -15.10
C ILE A 130 -2.68 -7.01 -16.07
N PRO A 131 -3.54 -6.44 -16.93
CA PRO A 131 -4.31 -7.20 -17.89
C PRO A 131 -3.42 -7.97 -18.87
N ALA A 132 -3.89 -9.13 -19.33
CA ALA A 132 -3.22 -9.92 -20.36
C ALA A 132 -2.99 -9.08 -21.63
N GLY A 133 -1.87 -9.31 -22.30
CA GLY A 133 -1.49 -8.58 -23.52
C GLY A 133 -0.78 -7.24 -23.26
N SER A 134 -0.68 -6.79 -22.03
CA SER A 134 0.10 -5.62 -21.65
C SER A 134 1.60 -5.86 -21.80
N ALA A 135 2.37 -4.76 -21.81
CA ALA A 135 3.82 -4.78 -21.64
C ALA A 135 4.20 -4.36 -20.22
N VAL A 136 5.34 -4.83 -19.72
CA VAL A 136 5.88 -4.51 -18.40
C VAL A 136 7.29 -3.99 -18.56
N VAL A 137 7.57 -2.86 -17.96
CA VAL A 137 8.90 -2.22 -17.91
C VAL A 137 9.32 -2.16 -16.43
N THR A 138 10.47 -2.71 -16.09
CA THR A 138 10.97 -2.75 -14.71
C THR A 138 12.42 -2.30 -14.64
N ASP A 139 12.92 -2.07 -13.41
CA ASP A 139 14.37 -2.06 -13.17
C ASP A 139 14.95 -3.47 -13.38
N GLY A 140 16.25 -3.58 -13.57
CA GLY A 140 16.95 -4.85 -13.76
C GLY A 140 17.00 -5.76 -12.53
N HIS A 141 16.05 -5.66 -11.59
CA HIS A 141 16.02 -6.53 -10.42
C HIS A 141 15.60 -7.96 -10.79
N LYS A 142 16.41 -8.95 -10.42
CA LYS A 142 16.28 -10.37 -10.83
C LYS A 142 14.91 -10.99 -10.59
N SER A 143 14.15 -10.54 -9.59
CA SER A 143 12.82 -11.07 -9.28
C SER A 143 11.82 -10.80 -10.40
N TYR A 144 11.95 -9.69 -11.13
CA TYR A 144 11.05 -9.35 -12.22
C TYR A 144 11.23 -10.22 -13.46
N GLY A 145 12.44 -10.69 -13.74
CA GLY A 145 12.70 -11.62 -14.85
C GLY A 145 11.89 -12.91 -14.76
N PHE A 146 11.50 -13.32 -13.54
CA PHE A 146 10.56 -14.43 -13.34
C PHE A 146 9.10 -13.94 -13.30
N ALA A 147 8.82 -12.88 -12.56
CA ALA A 147 7.47 -12.41 -12.30
C ALA A 147 6.76 -11.92 -13.58
N ALA A 148 7.50 -11.32 -14.51
CA ALA A 148 6.97 -10.76 -15.74
C ALA A 148 6.92 -11.74 -16.92
N ARG A 149 7.17 -13.05 -16.72
CA ARG A 149 7.24 -14.05 -17.82
C ARG A 149 5.99 -14.16 -18.70
N GLY A 150 4.83 -13.76 -18.18
CA GLY A 150 3.57 -13.75 -18.95
C GLY A 150 3.35 -12.49 -19.79
N TYR A 151 4.28 -11.54 -19.76
CA TYR A 151 4.17 -10.23 -20.40
C TYR A 151 5.32 -9.98 -21.38
N ARG A 152 5.12 -9.02 -22.30
CA ARG A 152 6.26 -8.43 -23.03
C ARG A 152 7.06 -7.61 -22.03
N HIS A 153 8.21 -8.12 -21.59
CA HIS A 153 9.01 -7.54 -20.54
C HIS A 153 10.22 -6.81 -21.09
N ALA A 154 10.42 -5.56 -20.67
CA ALA A 154 11.62 -4.77 -20.92
C ALA A 154 12.27 -4.36 -19.60
N GLU A 155 13.58 -4.44 -19.54
CA GLU A 155 14.36 -4.00 -18.38
C GLU A 155 15.05 -2.68 -18.69
N VAL A 156 14.95 -1.73 -17.78
CA VAL A 156 15.66 -0.45 -17.85
C VAL A 156 16.93 -0.55 -17.04
N ASP A 157 18.08 -0.34 -17.68
CA ASP A 157 19.35 -0.21 -17.00
C ASP A 157 19.65 1.26 -16.70
N ALA A 158 19.70 1.61 -15.42
CA ALA A 158 20.02 2.98 -14.98
C ALA A 158 21.40 3.49 -15.48
N ARG A 159 22.25 2.60 -16.00
CA ARG A 159 23.56 2.92 -16.57
C ARG A 159 23.51 3.18 -18.07
N ASP A 160 22.44 2.76 -18.73
CA ASP A 160 22.21 2.93 -20.16
C ASP A 160 21.00 3.83 -20.41
N PRO A 161 21.21 5.13 -20.69
CA PRO A 161 20.11 6.05 -20.98
C PRO A 161 19.25 5.66 -22.20
N SER A 162 19.79 4.81 -23.09
CA SER A 162 19.05 4.34 -24.26
C SER A 162 18.03 3.25 -23.94
N SER A 163 18.14 2.60 -22.78
CA SER A 163 17.21 1.54 -22.32
C SER A 163 15.83 2.07 -21.89
N GLY A 164 15.64 3.41 -21.85
CA GLY A 164 14.43 4.05 -21.39
C GLY A 164 14.49 4.51 -19.92
N ASP A 165 13.34 4.74 -19.31
CA ASP A 165 13.25 5.17 -17.91
C ASP A 165 12.05 4.56 -17.18
N ILE A 166 12.07 4.63 -15.85
CA ILE A 166 10.97 4.27 -14.95
C ILE A 166 10.42 5.49 -14.21
N ASN A 167 10.52 6.67 -14.82
CA ASN A 167 10.12 7.93 -14.21
C ASN A 167 8.64 7.97 -13.81
N MET A 168 7.77 7.30 -14.57
CA MET A 168 6.34 7.24 -14.28
C MET A 168 6.07 6.58 -12.91
N VAL A 169 6.66 5.41 -12.64
CA VAL A 169 6.48 4.73 -11.35
C VAL A 169 7.21 5.47 -10.23
N ASN A 170 8.35 6.09 -10.48
CA ASN A 170 9.05 6.94 -9.51
C ASN A 170 8.21 8.16 -9.10
N ALA A 171 7.51 8.78 -10.04
CA ALA A 171 6.57 9.86 -9.78
C ALA A 171 5.36 9.36 -8.96
N LEU A 172 4.84 8.15 -9.25
CA LEU A 172 3.80 7.50 -8.45
C LEU A 172 4.28 7.26 -7.00
N HIS A 173 5.49 6.73 -6.81
CA HIS A 173 6.12 6.54 -5.49
C HIS A 173 6.21 7.85 -4.70
N SER A 174 6.59 8.94 -5.35
CA SER A 174 6.71 10.25 -4.72
C SER A 174 5.34 10.74 -4.23
N ARG A 175 4.30 10.60 -5.05
CA ARG A 175 2.92 10.96 -4.67
C ARG A 175 2.38 10.06 -3.55
N LEU A 176 2.61 8.75 -3.62
CA LEU A 176 2.22 7.81 -2.57
C LEU A 176 2.88 8.15 -1.23
N LYS A 177 4.18 8.40 -1.22
CA LYS A 177 4.90 8.80 -0.01
C LYS A 177 4.40 10.13 0.56
N ALA A 178 4.09 11.09 -0.28
CA ALA A 178 3.50 12.36 0.12
C ALA A 178 2.10 12.17 0.73
N PHE A 179 1.28 11.32 0.12
CA PHE A 179 -0.04 10.97 0.64
C PHE A 179 0.05 10.29 2.01
N LEU A 180 0.88 9.26 2.17
CA LEU A 180 1.03 8.53 3.44
C LEU A 180 1.60 9.41 4.56
N ARG A 181 2.46 10.38 4.23
CA ARG A 181 3.05 11.31 5.20
C ARG A 181 2.01 12.15 5.92
N ARG A 182 0.88 12.48 5.28
CA ARG A 182 -0.23 13.26 5.89
C ARG A 182 -0.78 12.60 7.16
N PHE A 183 -0.70 11.28 7.25
CA PHE A 183 -1.27 10.52 8.37
C PHE A 183 -0.30 10.29 9.53
N ASN A 184 0.94 10.80 9.44
CA ASN A 184 1.98 10.62 10.46
C ASN A 184 2.18 9.15 10.87
N GLY A 185 2.25 8.28 9.86
CA GLY A 185 2.34 6.83 10.00
C GLY A 185 0.98 6.13 9.93
N VAL A 186 0.97 5.02 9.24
CA VAL A 186 -0.18 4.14 9.03
C VAL A 186 0.15 2.78 9.63
N SER A 187 -0.80 2.18 10.36
CA SER A 187 -0.62 0.81 10.85
C SER A 187 -0.38 -0.14 9.68
N THR A 188 0.65 -0.97 9.76
CA THR A 188 0.94 -1.99 8.73
C THR A 188 -0.28 -2.88 8.48
N ARG A 189 -1.01 -3.23 9.54
CA ARG A 189 -2.24 -4.01 9.47
C ARG A 189 -3.32 -3.39 8.57
N ARG A 190 -3.28 -2.06 8.39
CA ARG A 190 -4.28 -1.30 7.63
C ARG A 190 -3.68 -0.62 6.40
N LEU A 191 -2.42 -0.88 6.09
CA LEU A 191 -1.72 -0.18 5.03
C LEU A 191 -2.44 -0.33 3.70
N GLN A 192 -2.90 -1.53 3.34
CA GLN A 192 -3.62 -1.75 2.08
C GLN A 192 -4.83 -0.82 1.92
N ARG A 193 -5.58 -0.53 3.00
CA ARG A 193 -6.72 0.40 2.93
C ARG A 193 -6.34 1.82 2.53
N TYR A 194 -5.17 2.27 2.95
CA TYR A 194 -4.65 3.57 2.55
C TYR A 194 -4.08 3.55 1.13
N LEU A 195 -3.56 2.41 0.68
CA LEU A 195 -3.16 2.21 -0.71
C LEU A 195 -4.38 2.18 -1.64
N ASP A 196 -5.46 1.49 -1.26
CA ASP A 196 -6.75 1.50 -1.96
C ASP A 196 -7.30 2.94 -2.07
N TRP A 197 -7.23 3.71 -0.99
CA TRP A 197 -7.62 5.11 -1.00
C TRP A 197 -6.76 5.95 -1.94
N PHE A 198 -5.44 5.78 -1.89
CA PHE A 198 -4.53 6.47 -2.80
C PHE A 198 -4.82 6.11 -4.25
N ARG A 199 -4.99 4.83 -4.55
CA ARG A 199 -5.33 4.33 -5.89
C ARG A 199 -6.66 4.92 -6.39
N TYR A 200 -7.68 4.98 -5.54
CA TYR A 200 -8.95 5.64 -5.85
C TYR A 200 -8.74 7.11 -6.21
N ALA A 201 -7.97 7.85 -5.41
CA ALA A 201 -7.69 9.25 -5.68
C ALA A 201 -6.93 9.47 -7.01
N GLU A 202 -5.97 8.61 -7.34
CA GLU A 202 -5.24 8.67 -8.62
C GLU A 202 -6.17 8.32 -9.80
N ALA A 203 -7.00 7.29 -9.69
CA ALA A 203 -7.89 6.84 -10.77
C ALA A 203 -8.91 7.92 -11.18
N PHE A 204 -9.30 8.78 -10.26
CA PHE A 204 -10.29 9.84 -10.52
C PHE A 204 -9.69 11.25 -10.56
N LYS A 205 -8.38 11.34 -10.60
CA LYS A 205 -7.66 12.59 -10.76
C LYS A 205 -7.96 13.20 -12.14
N GLY A 206 -8.48 14.42 -12.16
CA GLY A 206 -8.82 15.10 -13.42
C GLY A 206 -10.19 14.79 -14.01
N GLY A 207 -11.00 13.96 -13.35
CA GLY A 207 -12.41 13.80 -13.72
C GLY A 207 -13.21 15.07 -13.43
N GLY A 208 -14.15 15.42 -14.32
CA GLY A 208 -14.93 16.67 -14.20
C GLY A 208 -15.89 16.72 -13.00
N MET A 209 -16.08 15.64 -12.27
CA MET A 209 -16.89 15.59 -11.04
C MET A 209 -15.98 15.86 -9.83
N ASP A 210 -16.45 16.68 -8.89
CA ASP A 210 -15.75 16.88 -7.62
C ASP A 210 -15.58 15.53 -6.90
N GLY A 211 -14.38 15.26 -6.41
CA GLY A 211 -14.07 14.02 -5.69
C GLY A 211 -14.97 13.77 -4.48
N ARG A 212 -15.55 14.83 -3.89
CA ARG A 212 -16.51 14.78 -2.79
C ARG A 212 -17.87 14.24 -3.23
N GLU A 213 -18.40 14.76 -4.34
CA GLU A 213 -19.66 14.31 -4.93
C GLU A 213 -19.56 12.86 -5.38
N ARG A 214 -18.47 12.50 -6.04
CA ARG A 214 -18.21 11.14 -6.48
C ARG A 214 -18.19 10.16 -5.31
N LEU A 215 -17.47 10.49 -4.24
CA LEU A 215 -17.40 9.64 -3.07
C LEU A 215 -18.77 9.48 -2.42
N PHE A 216 -19.54 10.58 -2.31
CA PHE A 216 -20.90 10.54 -1.80
C PHE A 216 -21.80 9.65 -2.65
N MET A 217 -21.76 9.75 -3.95
CA MET A 217 -22.53 8.88 -4.85
C MET A 217 -22.17 7.41 -4.67
N HIS A 218 -20.87 7.09 -4.60
CA HIS A 218 -20.41 5.72 -4.40
C HIS A 218 -20.82 5.14 -3.04
N GLU A 219 -20.86 5.94 -1.99
CA GLU A 219 -21.38 5.55 -0.68
C GLU A 219 -22.91 5.35 -0.69
N ALA A 220 -23.63 6.20 -1.40
CA ALA A 220 -25.09 6.16 -1.48
C ALA A 220 -25.64 4.95 -2.27
N GLU A 221 -24.82 4.28 -3.07
CA GLU A 221 -25.22 3.08 -3.82
C GLU A 221 -25.51 1.84 -2.95
N GLY A 222 -25.71 2.03 -1.66
CA GLY A 222 -26.51 1.15 -0.81
C GLY A 222 -25.92 -0.22 -0.44
N ARG A 223 -24.59 -0.37 -0.39
CA ARG A 223 -24.01 -1.58 0.21
C ARG A 223 -23.88 -1.43 1.72
N TYR A 224 -24.82 -2.04 2.45
CA TYR A 224 -24.75 -2.11 3.91
C TYR A 224 -23.70 -3.13 4.37
N TRP A 225 -22.64 -2.64 5.00
CA TRP A 225 -21.59 -3.48 5.57
C TRP A 225 -21.89 -3.78 7.04
N LYS A 226 -21.97 -5.05 7.40
CA LYS A 226 -22.13 -5.46 8.80
C LYS A 226 -20.87 -5.12 9.59
N THR A 227 -21.03 -4.34 10.66
CA THR A 227 -19.95 -3.78 11.48
C THR A 227 -18.92 -4.77 12.01
N ARG A 228 -19.29 -6.06 12.17
CA ARG A 228 -18.43 -7.08 12.78
C ARG A 228 -17.31 -7.62 11.87
N ARG A 229 -17.23 -7.24 10.61
CA ARG A 229 -16.30 -7.83 9.63
C ARG A 229 -15.14 -6.94 9.19
N LEU A 230 -14.70 -5.98 10.00
CA LEU A 230 -13.48 -5.23 9.69
C LEU A 230 -12.19 -6.08 9.78
N THR A 231 -12.28 -7.25 10.38
CA THR A 231 -11.12 -8.16 10.54
C THR A 231 -10.63 -8.77 9.23
N HIS A 232 -11.50 -8.92 8.24
CA HIS A 232 -11.10 -9.46 6.92
C HIS A 232 -10.38 -8.43 6.02
N LEU A 233 -10.29 -7.19 6.47
CA LEU A 233 -9.61 -6.10 5.76
C LEU A 233 -8.14 -5.94 6.20
N GLU A 234 -7.59 -6.94 6.85
CA GLU A 234 -6.18 -6.94 7.26
C GLU A 234 -5.29 -7.36 6.10
N CYS A 235 -4.11 -6.76 6.00
CA CYS A 235 -3.10 -7.22 5.07
C CYS A 235 -2.63 -8.61 5.50
N GLY A 236 -3.16 -9.68 4.88
CA GLY A 236 -2.93 -11.06 5.29
C GLY A 236 -1.46 -11.39 5.48
N ASP A 237 -0.66 -11.24 4.45
CA ASP A 237 0.75 -11.68 4.45
C ASP A 237 1.68 -10.76 5.23
N ALA A 238 1.41 -9.46 5.25
CA ALA A 238 2.16 -8.53 6.12
C ALA A 238 1.93 -8.82 7.61
N MET A 239 0.81 -9.46 7.97
CA MET A 239 0.50 -9.88 9.34
C MET A 239 1.06 -11.26 9.70
N VAL A 240 1.31 -12.14 8.74
CA VAL A 240 1.92 -13.46 8.98
C VAL A 240 3.26 -13.34 9.69
N TYR A 241 4.05 -12.33 9.35
CA TYR A 241 5.31 -12.03 10.05
C TYR A 241 5.09 -11.78 11.56
N TRP A 242 4.08 -11.02 11.92
CA TRP A 242 3.75 -10.69 13.31
C TRP A 242 3.19 -11.90 14.07
N THR A 243 2.35 -12.69 13.43
CA THR A 243 1.73 -13.86 14.02
C THR A 243 2.77 -14.98 14.26
N ARG A 244 3.72 -15.17 13.35
CA ARG A 244 4.81 -16.13 13.52
C ARG A 244 5.76 -15.74 14.66
N GLN A 245 6.09 -14.46 14.82
CA GLN A 245 6.92 -14.03 15.95
C GLN A 245 6.23 -14.23 17.31
N ILE A 246 4.89 -14.09 17.37
CA ILE A 246 4.14 -14.38 18.60
C ILE A 246 4.16 -15.89 18.90
N ALA A 247 4.02 -16.73 17.89
CA ALA A 247 4.07 -18.18 18.03
C ALA A 247 5.46 -18.65 18.51
N ASP A 248 6.53 -18.09 17.94
CA ASP A 248 7.91 -18.42 18.34
C ASP A 248 8.24 -17.97 19.78
N MET A 249 7.63 -16.89 20.26
CA MET A 249 7.78 -16.42 21.64
C MET A 249 6.98 -17.26 22.65
N SER A 250 5.85 -17.85 22.25
CA SER A 250 5.05 -18.74 23.14
C SER A 250 5.64 -20.13 23.29
N THR A 251 6.64 -20.50 22.49
CA THR A 251 7.36 -21.78 22.58
C THR A 251 8.63 -21.69 23.46
N VAL A 252 8.94 -20.53 24.00
CA VAL A 252 10.15 -20.25 24.82
C VAL A 252 9.77 -20.00 26.31
N VAL A 253 8.56 -20.38 26.74
CA VAL A 253 8.15 -20.35 28.15
C VAL A 253 8.00 -21.76 28.68
#